data_985bb9ac8987fd6889405a99e18e4104
#
_entry.id   985bb9ac8987fd6889405a99e18e4104
#
_cell.length_a   1.000
_cell.length_b   1.000
_cell.length_c   1.000
_cell.angle_alpha   90.00
_cell.angle_beta   90.00
_cell.angle_gamma   90.00
#
_symmetry.space_group_name_H-M   'P 1'
#
loop_
_entity.id
_entity.type
_entity.pdbx_description
1 polymer ?
#
loop_
_entity_poly.entity_id
_entity_poly.type
_entity_poly.pdbx_seq_one_letter_code
_entity_poly.pdbx_strand_id
1 'polypeptide(L)'
;MNAFFIDGYGKDNGRIGHVPDHEVGPDEVLVKVHAASVNLLDSKIRKGEFKLILPYRFPLVLGNDLAGVVLRVGSNVSQFKPGDEVYGRPQEDRIGTFAELISVSQDALALKPVNLDMEQAASVPLVALTAWQVLVETAQLKKGQKVLIHAGSGGVGSIAIQLAKHVGAFVATTTSTRNVEWVKALGADVVIDYKQQHFETQLHDYDVVLNSLDAGTLEKSLKVLKPGGQLISISGPPTAQFAKAQGLSWVLQQVMGLLSYGIRRKARQRGVSYSFVFMRASGEQLREITTLIESGVIRPVVDRVFEFGATAQALSYVESGRAKGKVVIRVEL
;
A
#
# COMPACT_ATOMS: atom_id res chain seq x y z
N MET A 1 25.47 2.94 9.03
CA MET A 1 24.83 3.04 7.70
C MET A 1 24.20 4.40 7.47
N ASN A 2 24.12 4.86 6.23
CA ASN A 2 23.36 6.08 5.91
C ASN A 2 21.86 5.77 5.84
N ALA A 3 21.05 6.69 6.36
CA ALA A 3 19.60 6.56 6.36
C ALA A 3 18.92 7.93 6.28
N PHE A 4 17.68 7.96 5.79
CA PHE A 4 16.79 9.11 5.92
C PHE A 4 15.86 8.88 7.11
N PHE A 5 15.98 9.72 8.13
CA PHE A 5 15.27 9.55 9.40
C PHE A 5 14.73 10.86 9.94
N ILE A 6 13.84 10.74 10.92
CA ILE A 6 13.26 11.86 11.69
C ILE A 6 13.62 11.72 13.17
N ASP A 7 13.90 12.86 13.83
CA ASP A 7 14.15 12.92 15.27
C ASP A 7 12.88 13.24 16.09
N GLY A 8 11.76 13.42 15.41
CA GLY A 8 10.44 13.70 15.97
C GLY A 8 9.41 13.90 14.86
N TYR A 9 8.13 13.82 15.20
CA TYR A 9 7.06 14.04 14.22
C TYR A 9 7.04 15.50 13.73
N GLY A 10 6.70 15.69 12.46
CA GLY A 10 6.53 17.01 11.83
C GLY A 10 6.56 16.95 10.31
N LYS A 11 5.86 17.89 9.65
CA LYS A 11 5.69 17.89 8.19
C LYS A 11 7.03 17.98 7.43
N ASP A 12 7.95 18.80 7.92
CA ASP A 12 9.22 19.08 7.25
C ASP A 12 10.41 18.39 7.94
N ASN A 13 10.14 17.53 8.92
CA ASN A 13 11.16 16.75 9.59
C ASN A 13 11.66 15.64 8.67
N GLY A 14 12.96 15.45 8.68
CA GLY A 14 13.65 14.38 7.97
C GLY A 14 14.96 14.85 7.37
N ARG A 15 15.99 14.08 7.61
CA ARG A 15 17.35 14.33 7.13
C ARG A 15 18.09 13.04 6.84
N ILE A 16 19.06 13.11 5.97
CA ILE A 16 20.01 12.04 5.76
C ILE A 16 21.13 12.18 6.80
N GLY A 17 21.53 11.05 7.35
CA GLY A 17 22.63 10.98 8.28
C GLY A 17 22.99 9.56 8.64
N HIS A 18 23.98 9.42 9.50
CA HIS A 18 24.47 8.12 9.93
C HIS A 18 23.68 7.60 11.13
N VAL A 19 23.21 6.35 11.03
CA VAL A 19 22.57 5.61 12.12
C VAL A 19 23.31 4.31 12.37
N PRO A 20 23.22 3.69 13.57
CA PRO A 20 23.82 2.38 13.83
C PRO A 20 23.33 1.33 12.83
N ASP A 21 24.20 0.37 12.51
CA ASP A 21 23.84 -0.78 11.70
C ASP A 21 22.88 -1.70 12.47
N HIS A 22 22.07 -2.46 11.74
CA HIS A 22 21.14 -3.42 12.33
C HIS A 22 21.88 -4.68 12.82
N GLU A 23 21.51 -5.13 14.02
CA GLU A 23 21.73 -6.51 14.42
C GLU A 23 20.69 -7.40 13.74
N VAL A 24 21.11 -8.62 13.38
CA VAL A 24 20.27 -9.59 12.70
C VAL A 24 19.69 -10.57 13.72
N GLY A 25 18.39 -10.52 13.92
CA GLY A 25 17.71 -11.49 14.77
C GLY A 25 17.67 -12.90 14.16
N PRO A 26 17.34 -13.94 14.97
CA PRO A 26 17.34 -15.33 14.50
C PRO A 26 16.46 -15.58 13.27
N ASP A 27 15.32 -14.90 13.16
CA ASP A 27 14.32 -15.05 12.08
C ASP A 27 14.41 -13.93 11.03
N GLU A 28 15.49 -13.13 11.06
CA GLU A 28 15.63 -11.93 10.22
C GLU A 28 16.68 -12.13 9.12
N VAL A 29 16.49 -11.36 8.08
CA VAL A 29 17.34 -11.27 6.90
C VAL A 29 17.90 -9.85 6.82
N LEU A 30 19.22 -9.69 6.80
CA LEU A 30 19.87 -8.42 6.54
C LEU A 30 19.94 -8.20 5.03
N VAL A 31 19.28 -7.14 4.58
CA VAL A 31 19.20 -6.79 3.17
C VAL A 31 19.98 -5.50 2.91
N LYS A 32 20.88 -5.52 1.90
CA LYS A 32 21.39 -4.32 1.27
C LYS A 32 20.32 -3.78 0.35
N VAL A 33 19.78 -2.61 0.69
CA VAL A 33 18.70 -1.99 -0.06
C VAL A 33 19.27 -1.33 -1.32
N HIS A 34 18.78 -1.73 -2.48
CA HIS A 34 19.10 -1.11 -3.76
C HIS A 34 18.08 -0.05 -4.16
N ALA A 35 16.81 -0.33 -3.88
CA ALA A 35 15.72 0.60 -4.12
C ALA A 35 14.66 0.51 -3.01
N ALA A 36 14.06 1.64 -2.72
CA ALA A 36 12.93 1.78 -1.82
C ALA A 36 11.83 2.60 -2.48
N SER A 37 10.56 2.37 -2.16
CA SER A 37 9.50 3.18 -2.74
C SER A 37 8.75 4.03 -1.73
N VAL A 38 8.32 5.20 -2.17
CA VAL A 38 7.64 6.18 -1.34
C VAL A 38 6.13 5.98 -1.39
N ASN A 39 5.51 6.02 -0.22
CA ASN A 39 4.08 5.92 -0.01
C ASN A 39 3.52 7.14 0.71
N LEU A 40 2.25 7.45 0.52
CA LEU A 40 1.56 8.45 1.37
C LEU A 40 1.60 8.06 2.85
N LEU A 41 1.73 6.75 3.13
CA LEU A 41 1.89 6.23 4.49
C LEU A 41 3.16 6.79 5.16
N ASP A 42 4.29 6.87 4.45
CA ASP A 42 5.54 7.42 4.98
C ASP A 42 5.37 8.88 5.41
N SER A 43 4.69 9.67 4.59
CA SER A 43 4.37 11.06 4.91
C SER A 43 3.43 11.20 6.11
N LYS A 44 2.43 10.32 6.23
CA LYS A 44 1.50 10.31 7.37
C LYS A 44 2.18 9.88 8.66
N ILE A 45 3.07 8.88 8.60
CA ILE A 45 3.92 8.47 9.73
C ILE A 45 4.80 9.64 10.15
N ARG A 46 5.50 10.27 9.21
CA ARG A 46 6.33 11.46 9.46
C ARG A 46 5.57 12.57 10.19
N LYS A 47 4.31 12.82 9.81
CA LYS A 47 3.43 13.82 10.44
C LYS A 47 2.87 13.39 11.81
N GLY A 48 3.00 12.11 12.18
CA GLY A 48 2.48 11.56 13.42
C GLY A 48 0.98 11.23 13.39
N GLU A 49 0.38 11.09 12.21
CA GLU A 49 -1.05 10.75 12.09
C GLU A 49 -1.38 9.38 12.69
N PHE A 50 -0.41 8.48 12.76
CA PHE A 50 -0.57 7.13 13.31
C PHE A 50 0.01 6.94 14.71
N LYS A 51 0.51 7.97 15.38
CA LYS A 51 1.23 7.88 16.67
C LYS A 51 0.45 7.18 17.79
N LEU A 52 -0.88 7.17 17.74
CA LEU A 52 -1.72 6.49 18.72
C LEU A 52 -1.87 4.99 18.47
N ILE A 53 -1.65 4.55 17.22
CA ILE A 53 -1.80 3.16 16.79
C ILE A 53 -0.43 2.51 16.61
N LEU A 54 0.52 3.28 16.07
CA LEU A 54 1.91 2.89 15.80
C LEU A 54 2.84 3.89 16.51
N PRO A 55 3.11 3.69 17.80
CA PRO A 55 4.01 4.56 18.57
C PRO A 55 5.46 4.22 18.25
N TYR A 56 6.08 4.97 17.34
CA TYR A 56 7.48 4.79 16.99
C TYR A 56 8.42 5.47 18.00
N ARG A 57 9.63 4.90 18.12
CA ARG A 57 10.76 5.50 18.85
C ARG A 57 11.61 6.31 17.88
N PHE A 58 12.28 7.34 18.39
CA PHE A 58 13.18 8.20 17.62
C PHE A 58 14.64 7.93 18.00
N PRO A 59 15.62 8.12 17.07
CA PRO A 59 15.41 8.46 15.67
C PRO A 59 14.67 7.37 14.91
N LEU A 60 13.74 7.74 14.02
CA LEU A 60 12.97 6.81 13.22
C LEU A 60 13.40 6.89 11.75
N VAL A 61 13.95 5.82 11.21
CA VAL A 61 14.17 5.67 9.77
C VAL A 61 12.83 5.42 9.08
N LEU A 62 12.52 6.20 8.05
CA LEU A 62 11.28 6.06 7.29
C LEU A 62 11.41 5.02 6.16
N GLY A 63 10.27 4.71 5.53
CA GLY A 63 10.20 3.81 4.38
C GLY A 63 9.55 2.48 4.70
N ASN A 64 8.72 2.01 3.77
CA ASN A 64 7.89 0.82 3.93
C ASN A 64 8.09 -0.24 2.83
N ASP A 65 8.76 0.07 1.74
CA ASP A 65 8.98 -0.86 0.62
C ASP A 65 10.47 -0.96 0.31
N LEU A 66 10.95 -2.14 -0.01
CA LEU A 66 12.33 -2.37 -0.43
C LEU A 66 12.42 -3.40 -1.57
N ALA A 67 13.51 -3.27 -2.33
CA ALA A 67 14.14 -4.34 -3.09
C ALA A 67 15.66 -4.27 -2.89
N GLY A 68 16.31 -5.41 -2.79
CA GLY A 68 17.74 -5.46 -2.52
C GLY A 68 18.29 -6.86 -2.50
N VAL A 69 19.50 -6.99 -2.00
CA VAL A 69 20.25 -8.26 -1.95
C VAL A 69 20.50 -8.68 -0.50
N VAL A 70 20.26 -9.93 -0.22
CA VAL A 70 20.53 -10.53 1.09
C VAL A 70 22.04 -10.56 1.36
N LEU A 71 22.47 -9.97 2.47
CA LEU A 71 23.86 -10.01 2.93
C LEU A 71 24.10 -11.12 3.96
N ARG A 72 23.18 -11.25 4.93
CA ARG A 72 23.26 -12.23 6.02
C ARG A 72 21.86 -12.70 6.40
N VAL A 73 21.78 -13.87 6.97
CA VAL A 73 20.55 -14.46 7.49
C VAL A 73 20.71 -14.91 8.94
N GLY A 74 19.66 -14.82 9.71
CA GLY A 74 19.58 -15.33 11.08
C GLY A 74 19.56 -16.86 11.12
N SER A 75 19.81 -17.43 12.30
CA SER A 75 19.97 -18.88 12.49
C SER A 75 18.74 -19.72 12.14
N ASN A 76 17.54 -19.14 12.21
CA ASN A 76 16.27 -19.83 11.92
C ASN A 76 15.78 -19.58 10.47
N VAL A 77 16.50 -18.76 9.70
CA VAL A 77 16.11 -18.45 8.32
C VAL A 77 16.44 -19.63 7.41
N SER A 78 15.41 -20.14 6.74
CA SER A 78 15.54 -21.25 5.79
C SER A 78 15.09 -20.89 4.36
N GLN A 79 14.38 -19.78 4.19
CA GLN A 79 13.81 -19.38 2.90
C GLN A 79 14.77 -18.58 2.02
N PHE A 80 15.83 -18.01 2.59
CA PHE A 80 16.76 -17.12 1.91
C PHE A 80 18.21 -17.44 2.26
N LYS A 81 19.12 -17.05 1.37
CA LYS A 81 20.57 -17.13 1.56
C LYS A 81 21.27 -15.85 1.07
N PRO A 82 22.50 -15.57 1.52
CA PRO A 82 23.30 -14.47 0.99
C PRO A 82 23.40 -14.52 -0.54
N GLY A 83 23.23 -13.36 -1.17
CA GLY A 83 23.20 -13.18 -2.63
C GLY A 83 21.83 -13.27 -3.27
N ASP A 84 20.79 -13.72 -2.56
CA ASP A 84 19.42 -13.73 -3.10
C ASP A 84 18.91 -12.30 -3.29
N GLU A 85 18.30 -12.04 -4.44
CA GLU A 85 17.56 -10.80 -4.71
C GLU A 85 16.15 -10.91 -4.13
N VAL A 86 15.80 -9.98 -3.24
CA VAL A 86 14.55 -10.01 -2.51
C VAL A 86 13.80 -8.68 -2.63
N TYR A 87 12.51 -8.73 -2.42
CA TYR A 87 11.67 -7.55 -2.27
C TYR A 87 10.66 -7.78 -1.14
N GLY A 88 10.19 -6.71 -0.54
CA GLY A 88 9.27 -6.86 0.56
C GLY A 88 8.84 -5.55 1.22
N ARG A 89 8.00 -5.75 2.24
CA ARG A 89 7.51 -4.69 3.11
C ARG A 89 7.69 -5.14 4.55
N PRO A 90 8.55 -4.47 5.34
CA PRO A 90 8.73 -4.79 6.76
C PRO A 90 7.41 -4.71 7.55
N GLN A 91 7.34 -5.34 8.71
CA GLN A 91 6.22 -5.19 9.62
C GLN A 91 6.03 -3.71 10.03
N GLU A 92 4.81 -3.38 10.48
CA GLU A 92 4.40 -2.00 10.78
C GLU A 92 5.25 -1.34 11.87
N ASP A 93 5.74 -2.10 12.82
CA ASP A 93 6.58 -1.65 13.95
C ASP A 93 8.08 -1.62 13.63
N ARG A 94 8.49 -2.16 12.49
CA ARG A 94 9.90 -2.35 12.06
C ARG A 94 10.19 -1.70 10.70
N ILE A 95 9.54 -0.58 10.37
CA ILE A 95 9.82 0.18 9.14
C ILE A 95 11.25 0.72 9.10
N GLY A 96 11.73 1.16 7.93
CA GLY A 96 13.06 1.77 7.82
C GLY A 96 13.79 1.50 6.52
N THR A 97 13.07 1.41 5.40
CA THR A 97 13.66 1.05 4.11
C THR A 97 14.39 2.19 3.40
N PHE A 98 14.28 3.44 3.90
CA PHE A 98 15.09 4.56 3.39
C PHE A 98 16.47 4.57 4.05
N ALA A 99 17.20 3.47 3.87
CA ALA A 99 18.53 3.23 4.43
C ALA A 99 19.31 2.27 3.54
N GLU A 100 20.62 2.25 3.68
CA GLU A 100 21.51 1.32 2.97
C GLU A 100 21.29 -0.14 3.35
N LEU A 101 20.94 -0.37 4.62
CA LEU A 101 20.74 -1.71 5.18
C LEU A 101 19.43 -1.73 5.99
N ILE A 102 18.79 -2.88 6.01
CA ILE A 102 17.66 -3.14 6.91
C ILE A 102 17.63 -4.62 7.32
N SER A 103 17.30 -4.90 8.57
CA SER A 103 17.00 -6.26 9.04
C SER A 103 15.47 -6.45 9.03
N VAL A 104 15.00 -7.46 8.31
CA VAL A 104 13.58 -7.73 8.05
C VAL A 104 13.28 -9.20 8.34
N SER A 105 12.14 -9.48 8.96
CA SER A 105 11.67 -10.87 9.12
C SER A 105 11.56 -11.57 7.77
N GLN A 106 12.01 -12.84 7.71
CA GLN A 106 11.88 -13.66 6.52
C GLN A 106 10.41 -13.76 6.02
N ASP A 107 9.42 -13.67 6.92
CA ASP A 107 8.00 -13.76 6.58
C ASP A 107 7.45 -12.52 5.89
N ALA A 108 8.22 -11.45 5.84
CA ALA A 108 7.87 -10.19 5.18
C ALA A 108 8.51 -10.00 3.78
N LEU A 109 9.31 -10.98 3.35
CA LEU A 109 10.07 -10.96 2.10
C LEU A 109 9.62 -12.06 1.14
N ALA A 110 9.88 -11.83 -0.15
CA ALA A 110 9.87 -12.84 -1.19
C ALA A 110 11.06 -12.64 -2.13
N LEU A 111 11.41 -13.66 -2.92
CA LEU A 111 12.35 -13.50 -4.01
C LEU A 111 11.80 -12.49 -5.02
N LYS A 112 12.67 -11.61 -5.48
CA LYS A 112 12.33 -10.59 -6.48
C LYS A 112 11.89 -11.27 -7.79
N PRO A 113 10.78 -10.82 -8.43
CA PRO A 113 10.40 -11.32 -9.75
C PRO A 113 11.57 -11.20 -10.73
N VAL A 114 11.86 -12.26 -11.48
CA VAL A 114 13.04 -12.32 -12.37
C VAL A 114 12.95 -11.32 -13.54
N ASN A 115 11.76 -10.92 -13.90
CA ASN A 115 11.49 -9.99 -15.00
C ASN A 115 11.41 -8.51 -14.57
N LEU A 116 11.71 -8.19 -13.31
CA LEU A 116 11.77 -6.83 -12.81
C LEU A 116 13.19 -6.43 -12.39
N ASP A 117 13.54 -5.17 -12.61
CA ASP A 117 14.70 -4.54 -11.96
C ASP A 117 14.39 -4.18 -10.49
N MET A 118 15.38 -3.69 -9.74
CA MET A 118 15.26 -3.35 -8.32
C MET A 118 14.26 -2.21 -8.09
N GLU A 119 14.20 -1.22 -8.97
CA GLU A 119 13.31 -0.06 -8.86
C GLU A 119 11.85 -0.46 -9.09
N GLN A 120 11.61 -1.28 -10.11
CA GLN A 120 10.30 -1.85 -10.37
C GLN A 120 9.85 -2.76 -9.22
N ALA A 121 10.73 -3.62 -8.73
CA ALA A 121 10.43 -4.53 -7.64
C ALA A 121 10.10 -3.78 -6.33
N ALA A 122 10.89 -2.76 -5.97
CA ALA A 122 10.62 -1.92 -4.80
C ALA A 122 9.27 -1.19 -4.89
N SER A 123 8.75 -0.96 -6.09
CA SER A 123 7.46 -0.27 -6.30
C SER A 123 6.23 -1.12 -5.98
N VAL A 124 6.40 -2.42 -5.74
CA VAL A 124 5.30 -3.39 -5.66
C VAL A 124 4.76 -3.64 -4.25
N PRO A 125 5.56 -3.90 -3.20
CA PRO A 125 5.11 -4.63 -2.02
C PRO A 125 3.88 -4.03 -1.33
N LEU A 126 3.95 -2.80 -0.85
CA LEU A 126 2.85 -2.18 -0.09
C LEU A 126 1.56 -2.09 -0.91
N VAL A 127 1.65 -1.63 -2.15
CA VAL A 127 0.47 -1.39 -2.97
C VAL A 127 -0.16 -2.68 -3.49
N ALA A 128 0.64 -3.70 -3.78
CA ALA A 128 0.15 -4.99 -4.23
C ALA A 128 -0.42 -5.81 -3.08
N LEU A 129 0.21 -5.81 -1.90
CA LEU A 129 -0.35 -6.40 -0.68
C LEU A 129 -1.68 -5.73 -0.31
N THR A 130 -1.76 -4.39 -0.42
CA THR A 130 -3.03 -3.67 -0.20
C THR A 130 -4.12 -4.14 -1.17
N ALA A 131 -3.82 -4.18 -2.46
CA ALA A 131 -4.77 -4.63 -3.48
C ALA A 131 -5.21 -6.08 -3.24
N TRP A 132 -4.26 -6.97 -2.93
CA TRP A 132 -4.53 -8.37 -2.62
C TRP A 132 -5.44 -8.54 -1.41
N GLN A 133 -5.07 -7.93 -0.29
CA GLN A 133 -5.83 -8.04 0.97
C GLN A 133 -7.23 -7.44 0.88
N VAL A 134 -7.39 -6.39 0.07
CA VAL A 134 -8.72 -5.82 -0.18
C VAL A 134 -9.54 -6.70 -1.12
N LEU A 135 -9.01 -7.07 -2.28
CA LEU A 135 -9.80 -7.71 -3.33
C LEU A 135 -9.93 -9.23 -3.13
N VAL A 136 -8.84 -9.90 -2.72
CA VAL A 136 -8.82 -11.36 -2.60
C VAL A 136 -9.27 -11.80 -1.21
N GLU A 137 -8.67 -11.27 -0.16
CA GLU A 137 -9.00 -11.73 1.21
C GLU A 137 -10.32 -11.14 1.74
N THR A 138 -10.46 -9.79 1.68
CA THR A 138 -11.60 -9.11 2.32
C THR A 138 -12.85 -9.16 1.44
N ALA A 139 -12.74 -8.73 0.19
CA ALA A 139 -13.87 -8.72 -0.74
C ALA A 139 -14.21 -10.12 -1.25
N GLN A 140 -13.22 -11.03 -1.32
CA GLN A 140 -13.36 -12.32 -1.97
C GLN A 140 -13.96 -12.17 -3.38
N LEU A 141 -13.40 -11.22 -4.13
CA LEU A 141 -13.90 -10.81 -5.45
C LEU A 141 -13.94 -12.00 -6.40
N LYS A 142 -15.06 -12.17 -7.10
CA LYS A 142 -15.31 -13.31 -8.00
C LYS A 142 -15.48 -12.85 -9.43
N LYS A 143 -15.24 -13.76 -10.37
CA LYS A 143 -15.50 -13.57 -11.78
C LYS A 143 -16.95 -13.10 -12.01
N GLY A 144 -17.11 -12.07 -12.85
CA GLY A 144 -18.40 -11.49 -13.20
C GLY A 144 -18.94 -10.45 -12.21
N GLN A 145 -18.33 -10.29 -11.04
CA GLN A 145 -18.70 -9.20 -10.13
C GLN A 145 -18.20 -7.85 -10.64
N LYS A 146 -18.88 -6.77 -10.21
CA LYS A 146 -18.51 -5.39 -10.53
C LYS A 146 -17.75 -4.76 -9.37
N VAL A 147 -16.58 -4.21 -9.65
CA VAL A 147 -15.79 -3.47 -8.65
C VAL A 147 -15.51 -2.04 -9.11
N LEU A 148 -15.71 -1.08 -8.20
CA LEU A 148 -15.25 0.29 -8.38
C LEU A 148 -13.94 0.48 -7.58
N ILE A 149 -12.88 0.88 -8.25
CA ILE A 149 -11.58 1.17 -7.66
C ILE A 149 -11.32 2.67 -7.79
N HIS A 150 -11.32 3.40 -6.69
CA HIS A 150 -11.00 4.82 -6.71
C HIS A 150 -9.51 5.07 -6.93
N ALA A 151 -9.18 6.24 -7.52
CA ALA A 151 -7.81 6.65 -7.82
C ALA A 151 -7.02 5.62 -8.65
N GLY A 152 -7.58 5.17 -9.76
CA GLY A 152 -6.99 4.14 -10.64
C GLY A 152 -5.60 4.43 -11.15
N SER A 153 -5.20 5.70 -11.22
CA SER A 153 -3.85 6.11 -11.63
C SER A 153 -2.83 6.16 -10.49
N GLY A 154 -3.23 5.87 -9.25
CA GLY A 154 -2.32 5.79 -8.10
C GLY A 154 -1.68 4.41 -7.94
N GLY A 155 -0.75 4.29 -6.99
CA GLY A 155 -0.01 3.04 -6.78
C GLY A 155 -0.94 1.83 -6.51
N VAL A 156 -1.85 1.93 -5.54
CA VAL A 156 -2.81 0.84 -5.24
C VAL A 156 -3.78 0.62 -6.39
N GLY A 157 -4.33 1.69 -6.97
CA GLY A 157 -5.33 1.59 -8.03
C GLY A 157 -4.82 0.89 -9.28
N SER A 158 -3.59 1.19 -9.69
CA SER A 158 -2.99 0.60 -10.89
C SER A 158 -2.78 -0.92 -10.77
N ILE A 159 -2.41 -1.41 -9.60
CA ILE A 159 -2.27 -2.85 -9.33
C ILE A 159 -3.65 -3.49 -9.14
N ALA A 160 -4.55 -2.84 -8.38
CA ALA A 160 -5.88 -3.36 -8.10
C ALA A 160 -6.72 -3.56 -9.36
N ILE A 161 -6.62 -2.67 -10.36
CA ILE A 161 -7.29 -2.83 -11.66
C ILE A 161 -6.83 -4.12 -12.33
N GLN A 162 -5.53 -4.33 -12.47
CA GLN A 162 -4.95 -5.50 -13.13
C GLN A 162 -5.32 -6.80 -12.38
N LEU A 163 -5.24 -6.80 -11.05
CA LEU A 163 -5.63 -7.94 -10.23
C LEU A 163 -7.12 -8.27 -10.36
N ALA A 164 -8.00 -7.25 -10.32
CA ALA A 164 -9.44 -7.45 -10.49
C ALA A 164 -9.79 -7.98 -11.88
N LYS A 165 -9.09 -7.52 -12.92
CA LYS A 165 -9.25 -8.04 -14.29
C LYS A 165 -8.78 -9.48 -14.40
N HIS A 166 -7.69 -9.86 -13.74
CA HIS A 166 -7.24 -11.26 -13.68
C HIS A 166 -8.28 -12.18 -13.05
N VAL A 167 -8.93 -11.74 -11.97
CA VAL A 167 -10.05 -12.47 -11.35
C VAL A 167 -11.27 -12.59 -12.29
N GLY A 168 -11.33 -11.78 -13.35
CA GLY A 168 -12.45 -11.74 -14.30
C GLY A 168 -13.60 -10.85 -13.86
N ALA A 169 -13.34 -9.84 -13.04
CA ALA A 169 -14.32 -8.84 -12.63
C ALA A 169 -14.54 -7.76 -13.70
N PHE A 170 -15.70 -7.11 -13.66
CA PHE A 170 -15.95 -5.87 -14.38
C PHE A 170 -15.43 -4.69 -13.53
N VAL A 171 -14.50 -3.91 -14.06
CA VAL A 171 -13.76 -2.89 -13.33
C VAL A 171 -14.15 -1.49 -13.78
N ALA A 172 -14.72 -0.70 -12.86
CA ALA A 172 -14.77 0.75 -13.01
C ALA A 172 -13.70 1.43 -12.14
N THR A 173 -13.26 2.59 -12.57
CA THR A 173 -12.31 3.38 -11.79
C THR A 173 -12.51 4.88 -11.97
N THR A 174 -11.98 5.66 -11.03
CA THR A 174 -11.95 7.12 -11.12
C THR A 174 -10.53 7.62 -11.30
N THR A 175 -10.32 8.58 -12.20
CA THR A 175 -9.03 9.24 -12.40
C THR A 175 -9.21 10.67 -12.92
N SER A 176 -8.11 11.41 -13.09
CA SER A 176 -8.14 12.73 -13.73
C SER A 176 -8.01 12.60 -15.25
N THR A 177 -8.49 13.61 -15.99
CA THR A 177 -8.51 13.68 -17.46
C THR A 177 -7.22 13.17 -18.12
N ARG A 178 -6.08 13.63 -17.66
CA ARG A 178 -4.75 13.28 -18.23
C ARG A 178 -4.37 11.81 -18.11
N ASN A 179 -5.04 11.05 -17.26
CA ASN A 179 -4.71 9.65 -16.95
C ASN A 179 -5.74 8.67 -17.53
N VAL A 180 -6.82 9.13 -18.18
CA VAL A 180 -7.93 8.29 -18.64
C VAL A 180 -7.44 7.17 -19.58
N GLU A 181 -6.72 7.53 -20.63
CA GLU A 181 -6.27 6.55 -21.64
C GLU A 181 -5.27 5.54 -21.04
N TRP A 182 -4.36 6.01 -20.18
CA TRP A 182 -3.42 5.14 -19.52
C TRP A 182 -4.12 4.13 -18.59
N VAL A 183 -5.10 4.58 -17.81
CA VAL A 183 -5.84 3.71 -16.88
C VAL A 183 -6.72 2.71 -17.63
N LYS A 184 -7.29 3.09 -18.79
CA LYS A 184 -7.95 2.13 -19.70
C LYS A 184 -7.00 1.04 -20.15
N ALA A 185 -5.76 1.39 -20.49
CA ALA A 185 -4.74 0.44 -20.91
C ALA A 185 -4.34 -0.57 -19.80
N LEU A 186 -4.59 -0.26 -18.51
CA LEU A 186 -4.46 -1.21 -17.40
C LEU A 186 -5.60 -2.25 -17.37
N GLY A 187 -6.64 -2.09 -18.19
CA GLY A 187 -7.75 -3.02 -18.33
C GLY A 187 -9.06 -2.57 -17.66
N ALA A 188 -9.18 -1.33 -17.19
CA ALA A 188 -10.45 -0.84 -16.66
C ALA A 188 -11.53 -0.78 -17.75
N ASP A 189 -12.71 -1.36 -17.48
CA ASP A 189 -13.84 -1.39 -18.41
C ASP A 189 -14.55 -0.03 -18.49
N VAL A 190 -14.61 0.69 -17.36
CA VAL A 190 -15.18 2.03 -17.27
C VAL A 190 -14.21 2.95 -16.53
N VAL A 191 -13.90 4.10 -17.12
CA VAL A 191 -13.05 5.11 -16.49
C VAL A 191 -13.84 6.40 -16.36
N ILE A 192 -14.05 6.84 -15.13
CA ILE A 192 -14.72 8.10 -14.79
C ILE A 192 -13.66 9.20 -14.59
N ASP A 193 -13.70 10.22 -15.43
CA ASP A 193 -12.94 11.45 -15.23
C ASP A 193 -13.65 12.30 -14.16
N TYR A 194 -13.16 12.27 -12.93
CA TYR A 194 -13.77 12.97 -11.80
C TYR A 194 -13.76 14.52 -11.94
N LYS A 195 -13.04 15.05 -12.92
CA LYS A 195 -13.06 16.49 -13.22
C LYS A 195 -14.27 16.90 -14.09
N GLN A 196 -14.86 15.93 -14.78
CA GLN A 196 -15.95 16.17 -15.73
C GLN A 196 -17.24 15.43 -15.32
N GLN A 197 -17.12 14.36 -14.54
CA GLN A 197 -18.21 13.45 -14.24
C GLN A 197 -18.29 13.15 -12.75
N HIS A 198 -19.50 12.90 -12.28
CA HIS A 198 -19.78 12.41 -10.94
C HIS A 198 -20.03 10.91 -11.00
N PHE A 199 -19.11 10.11 -10.45
CA PHE A 199 -19.20 8.65 -10.52
C PHE A 199 -20.50 8.10 -9.90
N GLU A 200 -21.00 8.75 -8.84
CA GLU A 200 -22.22 8.35 -8.14
C GLU A 200 -23.53 8.59 -8.93
N THR A 201 -23.44 9.23 -10.09
CA THR A 201 -24.56 9.40 -11.04
C THR A 201 -24.44 8.52 -12.28
N GLN A 202 -23.26 7.97 -12.53
CA GLN A 202 -22.95 7.15 -13.71
C GLN A 202 -22.91 5.65 -13.39
N LEU A 203 -22.56 5.30 -12.16
CA LEU A 203 -22.33 3.92 -11.75
C LEU A 203 -23.41 3.43 -10.78
N HIS A 204 -23.85 2.18 -10.96
CA HIS A 204 -24.87 1.54 -10.11
C HIS A 204 -24.68 0.02 -10.08
N ASP A 205 -25.20 -0.60 -9.03
CA ASP A 205 -25.24 -2.06 -8.84
C ASP A 205 -23.85 -2.71 -8.78
N TYR A 206 -22.89 -2.05 -8.10
CA TYR A 206 -21.58 -2.60 -7.86
C TYR A 206 -21.58 -3.54 -6.65
N ASP A 207 -20.77 -4.60 -6.73
CA ASP A 207 -20.58 -5.58 -5.65
C ASP A 207 -19.58 -5.05 -4.61
N VAL A 208 -18.50 -4.41 -5.08
CA VAL A 208 -17.38 -3.97 -4.25
C VAL A 208 -16.96 -2.56 -4.63
N VAL A 209 -16.65 -1.74 -3.62
CA VAL A 209 -15.91 -0.48 -3.81
C VAL A 209 -14.65 -0.49 -2.96
N LEU A 210 -13.48 -0.30 -3.60
CA LEU A 210 -12.23 0.02 -2.94
C LEU A 210 -12.08 1.55 -2.88
N ASN A 211 -12.19 2.10 -1.67
CA ASN A 211 -12.00 3.52 -1.41
C ASN A 211 -10.61 3.79 -0.83
N SER A 212 -9.87 4.69 -1.49
CA SER A 212 -8.56 5.21 -1.07
C SER A 212 -8.54 6.74 -0.96
N LEU A 213 -9.72 7.37 -0.99
CA LEU A 213 -9.90 8.82 -1.03
C LEU A 213 -10.55 9.34 0.26
N ASP A 214 -10.99 10.59 0.22
CA ASP A 214 -11.56 11.33 1.35
C ASP A 214 -12.94 10.82 1.81
N ALA A 215 -13.42 11.39 2.92
CA ALA A 215 -14.70 11.01 3.54
C ALA A 215 -15.92 11.31 2.65
N GLY A 216 -15.85 12.37 1.83
CA GLY A 216 -16.93 12.72 0.89
C GLY A 216 -17.08 11.66 -0.19
N THR A 217 -15.96 11.23 -0.79
CA THR A 217 -15.92 10.14 -1.78
C THR A 217 -16.36 8.82 -1.17
N LEU A 218 -15.92 8.52 0.06
CA LEU A 218 -16.33 7.33 0.81
C LEU A 218 -17.86 7.26 0.96
N GLU A 219 -18.50 8.37 1.35
CA GLU A 219 -19.95 8.42 1.53
C GLU A 219 -20.71 8.28 0.19
N LYS A 220 -20.24 8.97 -0.85
CA LYS A 220 -20.82 8.88 -2.20
C LYS A 220 -20.72 7.46 -2.76
N SER A 221 -19.69 6.72 -2.41
CA SER A 221 -19.49 5.32 -2.83
C SER A 221 -20.60 4.37 -2.37
N LEU A 222 -21.31 4.70 -1.28
CA LEU A 222 -22.49 3.94 -0.86
C LEU A 222 -23.64 3.96 -1.87
N LYS A 223 -23.71 4.99 -2.76
CA LYS A 223 -24.77 5.15 -3.73
C LYS A 223 -24.63 4.21 -4.92
N VAL A 224 -23.41 3.75 -5.20
CA VAL A 224 -23.15 2.89 -6.36
C VAL A 224 -23.22 1.41 -6.03
N LEU A 225 -23.26 1.05 -4.75
CA LEU A 225 -23.31 -0.33 -4.28
C LEU A 225 -24.75 -0.87 -4.28
N LYS A 226 -24.90 -2.12 -4.71
CA LYS A 226 -26.15 -2.87 -4.56
C LYS A 226 -26.34 -3.34 -3.11
N PRO A 227 -27.58 -3.71 -2.69
CA PRO A 227 -27.80 -4.42 -1.43
C PRO A 227 -26.91 -5.69 -1.36
N GLY A 228 -26.27 -5.93 -0.22
CA GLY A 228 -25.27 -6.99 -0.05
C GLY A 228 -23.86 -6.62 -0.52
N GLY A 229 -23.68 -5.45 -1.11
CA GLY A 229 -22.37 -4.97 -1.55
C GLY A 229 -21.42 -4.59 -0.42
N GLN A 230 -20.14 -4.42 -0.75
CA GLN A 230 -19.07 -4.17 0.19
C GLN A 230 -18.35 -2.85 -0.10
N LEU A 231 -18.31 -1.94 0.88
CA LEU A 231 -17.48 -0.75 0.87
C LEU A 231 -16.23 -1.01 1.72
N ILE A 232 -15.08 -1.12 1.07
CA ILE A 232 -13.80 -1.39 1.73
C ILE A 232 -12.93 -0.14 1.59
N SER A 233 -12.46 0.40 2.71
CA SER A 233 -11.64 1.60 2.71
C SER A 233 -10.26 1.34 3.32
N ILE A 234 -9.24 1.96 2.71
CA ILE A 234 -7.85 2.00 3.21
C ILE A 234 -7.47 3.40 3.73
N SER A 235 -8.39 4.35 3.66
CA SER A 235 -8.19 5.76 4.06
C SER A 235 -9.29 6.31 4.97
N GLY A 236 -10.40 5.59 5.10
CA GLY A 236 -11.53 5.98 5.94
C GLY A 236 -11.33 5.65 7.42
N PRO A 237 -12.35 5.88 8.25
CA PRO A 237 -12.25 5.64 9.68
C PRO A 237 -12.12 4.14 9.99
N PRO A 238 -11.14 3.74 10.81
CA PRO A 238 -10.97 2.35 11.23
C PRO A 238 -12.15 1.89 12.10
N THR A 239 -12.44 0.60 12.06
CA THR A 239 -13.57 0.02 12.81
C THR A 239 -13.12 -0.57 14.15
N ALA A 240 -14.06 -0.77 15.08
CA ALA A 240 -13.78 -1.50 16.32
C ALA A 240 -13.31 -2.94 16.05
N GLN A 241 -13.81 -3.58 14.99
CA GLN A 241 -13.38 -4.91 14.58
C GLN A 241 -11.91 -4.93 14.14
N PHE A 242 -11.51 -3.94 13.35
CA PHE A 242 -10.10 -3.75 12.99
C PHE A 242 -9.23 -3.58 14.25
N ALA A 243 -9.61 -2.68 15.16
CA ALA A 243 -8.87 -2.44 16.40
C ALA A 243 -8.71 -3.71 17.25
N LYS A 244 -9.77 -4.53 17.33
CA LYS A 244 -9.74 -5.83 18.01
C LYS A 244 -8.78 -6.81 17.33
N ALA A 245 -8.82 -6.90 16.01
CA ALA A 245 -7.92 -7.78 15.23
C ALA A 245 -6.46 -7.38 15.39
N GLN A 246 -6.17 -6.08 15.58
CA GLN A 246 -4.83 -5.55 15.85
C GLN A 246 -4.42 -5.64 17.33
N GLY A 247 -5.20 -6.25 18.19
CA GLY A 247 -4.90 -6.38 19.62
C GLY A 247 -4.88 -5.05 20.39
N LEU A 248 -5.48 -3.98 19.84
CA LEU A 248 -5.51 -2.67 20.50
C LEU A 248 -6.39 -2.68 21.74
N SER A 249 -6.09 -1.76 22.67
CA SER A 249 -6.84 -1.67 23.94
C SER A 249 -8.34 -1.48 23.70
N TRP A 250 -9.17 -1.92 24.65
CA TRP A 250 -10.62 -1.80 24.54
C TRP A 250 -11.08 -0.34 24.37
N VAL A 251 -10.36 0.60 24.97
CA VAL A 251 -10.63 2.04 24.82
C VAL A 251 -10.47 2.46 23.35
N LEU A 252 -9.37 2.07 22.71
CA LEU A 252 -9.15 2.35 21.28
C LEU A 252 -10.19 1.66 20.40
N GLN A 253 -10.62 0.45 20.76
CA GLN A 253 -11.72 -0.23 20.06
C GLN A 253 -13.02 0.59 20.11
N GLN A 254 -13.37 1.17 21.27
CA GLN A 254 -14.56 2.02 21.41
C GLN A 254 -14.41 3.33 20.60
N VAL A 255 -13.26 3.98 20.69
CA VAL A 255 -12.96 5.21 19.93
C VAL A 255 -13.10 4.97 18.43
N MET A 256 -12.48 3.91 17.90
CA MET A 256 -12.59 3.54 16.48
C MET A 256 -14.02 3.14 16.10
N GLY A 257 -14.74 2.49 17.01
CA GLY A 257 -16.15 2.20 16.86
C GLY A 257 -17.00 3.46 16.68
N LEU A 258 -16.74 4.50 17.47
CA LEU A 258 -17.42 5.80 17.39
C LEU A 258 -17.03 6.54 16.10
N LEU A 259 -15.75 6.61 15.76
CA LEU A 259 -15.26 7.26 14.54
C LEU A 259 -15.90 6.67 13.27
N SER A 260 -16.08 5.35 13.23
CA SER A 260 -16.69 4.67 12.08
C SER A 260 -18.22 4.55 12.15
N TYR A 261 -18.84 4.98 13.26
CA TYR A 261 -20.29 4.80 13.46
C TYR A 261 -21.14 5.41 12.34
N GLY A 262 -20.82 6.64 11.94
CA GLY A 262 -21.57 7.36 10.91
C GLY A 262 -21.61 6.62 9.58
N ILE A 263 -20.46 6.24 9.07
CA ILE A 263 -20.37 5.51 7.78
C ILE A 263 -20.99 4.11 7.89
N ARG A 264 -20.76 3.38 8.98
CA ARG A 264 -21.37 2.06 9.20
C ARG A 264 -22.89 2.11 9.30
N ARG A 265 -23.45 3.16 9.94
CA ARG A 265 -24.90 3.37 10.00
C ARG A 265 -25.47 3.61 8.59
N LYS A 266 -24.88 4.51 7.82
CA LYS A 266 -25.29 4.81 6.44
C LYS A 266 -25.17 3.58 5.53
N ALA A 267 -24.11 2.78 5.68
CA ALA A 267 -23.94 1.54 4.95
C ALA A 267 -25.04 0.54 5.27
N ARG A 268 -25.33 0.29 6.56
CA ARG A 268 -26.40 -0.62 7.00
C ARG A 268 -27.78 -0.20 6.49
N GLN A 269 -28.09 1.10 6.47
CA GLN A 269 -29.35 1.61 5.94
C GLN A 269 -29.55 1.28 4.45
N ARG A 270 -28.47 0.99 3.71
CA ARG A 270 -28.48 0.58 2.30
C ARG A 270 -28.28 -0.92 2.11
N GLY A 271 -28.22 -1.70 3.19
CA GLY A 271 -27.90 -3.13 3.10
C GLY A 271 -26.47 -3.42 2.66
N VAL A 272 -25.53 -2.49 2.88
CA VAL A 272 -24.12 -2.57 2.47
C VAL A 272 -23.24 -2.79 3.70
N SER A 273 -22.18 -3.57 3.56
CA SER A 273 -21.15 -3.71 4.60
C SER A 273 -20.06 -2.63 4.45
N TYR A 274 -19.49 -2.20 5.56
CA TYR A 274 -18.30 -1.34 5.59
C TYR A 274 -17.17 -2.01 6.35
N SER A 275 -15.99 -2.06 5.75
CA SER A 275 -14.76 -2.52 6.41
C SER A 275 -13.60 -1.56 6.15
N PHE A 276 -12.67 -1.55 7.09
CA PHE A 276 -11.40 -0.83 6.99
C PHE A 276 -10.27 -1.85 6.92
N VAL A 277 -9.39 -1.68 5.96
CA VAL A 277 -8.19 -2.52 5.77
C VAL A 277 -6.95 -1.67 5.97
N PHE A 278 -6.10 -2.09 6.91
CA PHE A 278 -4.73 -1.64 7.03
C PHE A 278 -3.84 -2.81 6.64
N MET A 279 -3.06 -2.63 5.59
CA MET A 279 -2.30 -3.70 4.97
C MET A 279 -1.21 -4.21 5.92
N ARG A 280 -1.05 -5.53 6.00
CA ARG A 280 0.01 -6.22 6.74
C ARG A 280 1.09 -6.76 5.82
N ALA A 281 2.29 -6.90 6.34
CA ALA A 281 3.38 -7.61 5.66
C ALA A 281 3.02 -9.09 5.44
N SER A 282 3.39 -9.64 4.29
CA SER A 282 3.23 -11.06 3.99
C SER A 282 4.12 -11.50 2.81
N GLY A 283 5.18 -12.22 3.10
CA GLY A 283 6.02 -12.85 2.08
C GLY A 283 5.28 -13.92 1.28
N GLU A 284 4.33 -14.63 1.91
CA GLU A 284 3.48 -15.61 1.24
C GLU A 284 2.66 -14.96 0.12
N GLN A 285 1.97 -13.86 0.42
CA GLN A 285 1.20 -13.13 -0.60
C GLN A 285 2.09 -12.50 -1.68
N LEU A 286 3.29 -12.06 -1.29
CA LEU A 286 4.26 -11.57 -2.28
C LEU A 286 4.71 -12.67 -3.24
N ARG A 287 4.84 -13.92 -2.82
CA ARG A 287 5.13 -15.04 -3.73
C ARG A 287 4.01 -15.27 -4.75
N GLU A 288 2.75 -15.19 -4.33
CA GLU A 288 1.61 -15.24 -5.25
C GLU A 288 1.64 -14.06 -6.24
N ILE A 289 1.93 -12.86 -5.73
CA ILE A 289 2.06 -11.65 -6.54
C ILE A 289 3.24 -11.76 -7.51
N THR A 290 4.38 -12.35 -7.08
CA THR A 290 5.53 -12.67 -7.95
C THR A 290 5.08 -13.48 -9.17
N THR A 291 4.32 -14.55 -8.95
CA THR A 291 3.79 -15.39 -10.04
C THR A 291 2.94 -14.60 -11.04
N LEU A 292 2.09 -13.69 -10.54
CA LEU A 292 1.28 -12.81 -11.41
C LEU A 292 2.13 -11.79 -12.18
N ILE A 293 3.23 -11.32 -11.60
CA ILE A 293 4.15 -10.41 -12.28
C ILE A 293 4.94 -11.15 -13.35
N GLU A 294 5.49 -12.31 -13.05
CA GLU A 294 6.29 -13.10 -13.98
C GLU A 294 5.49 -13.61 -15.17
N SER A 295 4.20 -13.90 -14.96
CA SER A 295 3.26 -14.22 -16.05
C SER A 295 2.75 -13.00 -16.84
N GLY A 296 3.17 -11.78 -16.46
CA GLY A 296 2.79 -10.54 -17.14
C GLY A 296 1.37 -10.04 -16.84
N VAL A 297 0.66 -10.66 -15.90
CA VAL A 297 -0.67 -10.24 -15.44
C VAL A 297 -0.61 -8.90 -14.70
N ILE A 298 0.37 -8.74 -13.81
CA ILE A 298 0.61 -7.49 -13.08
C ILE A 298 1.89 -6.86 -13.61
N ARG A 299 1.81 -5.61 -14.01
CA ARG A 299 2.94 -4.78 -14.43
C ARG A 299 3.00 -3.54 -13.55
N PRO A 300 4.04 -3.41 -12.71
CA PRO A 300 4.20 -2.23 -11.88
C PRO A 300 4.48 -1.00 -12.73
N VAL A 301 4.03 0.16 -12.27
CA VAL A 301 4.25 1.44 -12.96
C VAL A 301 5.06 2.34 -12.06
N VAL A 302 6.29 2.62 -12.46
CA VAL A 302 7.18 3.60 -11.82
C VAL A 302 7.05 4.92 -12.57
N ASP A 303 6.61 5.96 -11.88
CA ASP A 303 6.46 7.32 -12.42
C ASP A 303 7.79 8.06 -12.45
N ARG A 304 8.52 7.98 -11.35
CA ARG A 304 9.80 8.68 -11.19
C ARG A 304 10.71 7.97 -10.19
N VAL A 305 11.99 7.98 -10.51
CA VAL A 305 13.07 7.55 -9.62
C VAL A 305 13.80 8.79 -9.13
N PHE A 306 14.09 8.83 -7.84
CA PHE A 306 14.90 9.87 -7.19
C PHE A 306 16.17 9.24 -6.62
N GLU A 307 17.26 9.97 -6.64
CA GLU A 307 18.48 9.57 -5.92
C GLU A 307 18.24 9.67 -4.39
N PHE A 308 19.00 8.89 -3.62
CA PHE A 308 18.86 8.83 -2.15
C PHE A 308 18.93 10.22 -1.50
N GLY A 309 19.85 11.08 -1.96
CA GLY A 309 19.98 12.46 -1.51
C GLY A 309 18.73 13.32 -1.69
N ALA A 310 17.81 12.91 -2.57
CA ALA A 310 16.57 13.62 -2.88
C ALA A 310 15.32 13.02 -2.21
N THR A 311 15.48 12.17 -1.17
CA THR A 311 14.35 11.51 -0.47
C THR A 311 13.29 12.48 0.01
N ALA A 312 13.65 13.63 0.57
CA ALA A 312 12.70 14.66 0.98
C ALA A 312 11.87 15.22 -0.19
N GLN A 313 12.49 15.36 -1.38
CA GLN A 313 11.81 15.80 -2.59
C GLN A 313 10.85 14.71 -3.10
N ALA A 314 11.24 13.43 -3.03
CA ALA A 314 10.39 12.30 -3.38
C ALA A 314 9.13 12.23 -2.51
N LEU A 315 9.25 12.42 -1.19
CA LEU A 315 8.13 12.53 -0.25
C LEU A 315 7.20 13.69 -0.64
N SER A 316 7.75 14.87 -0.89
CA SER A 316 6.98 16.06 -1.29
C SER A 316 6.26 15.85 -2.64
N TYR A 317 6.90 15.14 -3.57
CA TYR A 317 6.30 14.81 -4.86
C TYR A 317 5.09 13.88 -4.71
N VAL A 318 5.19 12.85 -3.87
CA VAL A 318 4.06 11.96 -3.57
C VAL A 318 2.93 12.71 -2.87
N GLU A 319 3.23 13.59 -1.92
CA GLU A 319 2.25 14.44 -1.24
C GLU A 319 1.49 15.38 -2.20
N SER A 320 2.10 15.78 -3.30
CA SER A 320 1.45 16.62 -4.30
C SER A 320 0.29 15.94 -5.03
N GLY A 321 0.15 14.61 -4.92
CA GLY A 321 -0.88 13.81 -5.60
C GLY A 321 -0.72 13.75 -7.13
N ARG A 322 0.45 14.11 -7.67
CA ARG A 322 0.70 14.15 -9.11
C ARG A 322 1.26 12.86 -9.68
N ALA A 323 1.78 11.98 -8.83
CA ALA A 323 2.42 10.74 -9.23
C ALA A 323 1.45 9.80 -9.97
N LYS A 324 1.95 9.12 -11.01
CA LYS A 324 1.28 8.05 -11.75
C LYS A 324 1.89 6.72 -11.33
N GLY A 325 1.15 5.86 -10.63
CA GLY A 325 1.75 4.66 -10.07
C GLY A 325 2.62 4.98 -8.86
N LYS A 326 3.91 4.62 -8.91
CA LYS A 326 4.83 4.68 -7.76
C LYS A 326 6.02 5.60 -7.98
N VAL A 327 6.52 6.14 -6.90
CA VAL A 327 7.77 6.91 -6.82
C VAL A 327 8.81 6.07 -6.09
N VAL A 328 10.01 6.00 -6.62
CA VAL A 328 11.09 5.15 -6.12
C VAL A 328 12.29 5.99 -5.75
N ILE A 329 13.03 5.55 -4.75
CA ILE A 329 14.33 6.08 -4.33
C ILE A 329 15.37 5.02 -4.65
N ARG A 330 16.39 5.38 -5.43
CA ARG A 330 17.59 4.57 -5.63
C ARG A 330 18.50 4.79 -4.43
N VAL A 331 18.81 3.72 -3.70
CA VAL A 331 19.58 3.78 -2.45
C VAL A 331 21.07 3.48 -2.71
N GLU A 332 21.41 2.87 -3.84
CA GLU A 332 22.81 2.67 -4.21
C GLU A 332 23.57 3.98 -4.28
N LEU A 333 24.62 4.10 -3.47
CA LEU A 333 25.63 5.15 -3.48
C LEU A 333 26.85 4.68 -4.25
#